data_e471b8a10facab6ce49796c0b1ff0b9c
#
_entry.id   e471b8a10facab6ce49796c0b1ff0b9c
#
_cell.length_a   1.000
_cell.length_b   1.000
_cell.length_c   1.000
_cell.angle_alpha   90.00
_cell.angle_beta   90.00
_cell.angle_gamma   90.00
#
_symmetry.space_group_name_H-M   'P 1'
#
loop_
_entity.id
_entity.type
_entity.pdbx_description
1 polymer ?
#
loop_
_entity_poly.entity_id
_entity_poly.type
_entity_poly.pdbx_seq_one_letter_code
_entity_poly.pdbx_strand_id
1 'polypeptide(L)'
;MLSGVMEHFGFGTSLHPVVYYDSAYHQQVFTDLKAAISAGGIVALTGVVGSGKTVLLARMQHHLREGGQIEVCESLVFDVQRVTLSTLKLALYYDLATEKDGDITGKPEKSERALMKVMQRCQKPICLFIDDAHDLHGQTLRALKQMLEKTGRRGSRLTLVLAGHPRLKHDLRRPAGEETGARTTVLEFEGIQGQQRRYITWLLEQSAPAVDAGEILTAEALELLAKRLTTPLQIEHYLTRILEQAYRFGEKPVTPALVEPTLAPDMQALEPTLTRYGYNVKALSELLGIRQAEVRAFLRGQLPPGRTAELHQLLLAAGMPLSERFEVVEPRAAIG
;
A
#
# COMPACT_ATOMS: atom_id res chain seq x y z
N MET A 1 19.97 -0.10 -11.57
CA MET A 1 20.27 -0.26 -13.02
C MET A 1 21.75 0.06 -13.25
N LEU A 2 22.45 -0.73 -14.06
CA LEU A 2 23.87 -0.54 -14.35
C LEU A 2 24.08 0.67 -15.28
N SER A 3 25.20 1.39 -15.14
CA SER A 3 25.49 2.57 -15.97
C SER A 3 25.49 2.28 -17.47
N GLY A 4 26.03 1.12 -17.89
CA GLY A 4 26.00 0.71 -19.30
C GLY A 4 24.59 0.49 -19.87
N VAL A 5 23.62 0.04 -19.04
CA VAL A 5 22.21 -0.08 -19.45
C VAL A 5 21.61 1.29 -19.68
N MET A 6 21.89 2.24 -18.77
CA MET A 6 21.38 3.61 -18.88
C MET A 6 21.92 4.29 -20.15
N GLU A 7 23.22 4.16 -20.42
CA GLU A 7 23.82 4.72 -21.64
C GLU A 7 23.27 4.07 -22.91
N HIS A 8 23.11 2.74 -22.93
CA HIS A 8 22.58 2.01 -24.10
C HIS A 8 21.17 2.45 -24.49
N PHE A 9 20.29 2.67 -23.51
CA PHE A 9 18.91 3.09 -23.73
C PHE A 9 18.70 4.60 -23.69
N GLY A 10 19.75 5.38 -23.38
CA GLY A 10 19.69 6.86 -23.31
C GLY A 10 18.98 7.38 -22.04
N PHE A 11 19.01 6.61 -20.94
CA PHE A 11 18.44 7.03 -19.67
C PHE A 11 19.32 8.08 -18.98
N GLY A 12 18.76 9.23 -18.68
CA GLY A 12 19.41 10.26 -17.86
C GLY A 12 19.28 10.00 -16.36
N THR A 13 18.25 9.26 -15.96
CA THR A 13 17.97 8.86 -14.57
C THR A 13 17.54 7.39 -14.50
N SER A 14 17.58 6.80 -13.31
CA SER A 14 17.01 5.46 -13.09
C SER A 14 15.49 5.47 -13.27
N LEU A 15 14.89 4.29 -13.43
CA LEU A 15 13.42 4.10 -13.51
C LEU A 15 12.69 4.38 -12.17
N HIS A 16 13.25 5.28 -11.34
CA HIS A 16 12.61 5.80 -10.14
C HIS A 16 12.37 7.28 -10.36
N PRO A 17 11.19 7.67 -10.85
CA PRO A 17 10.93 9.06 -11.19
C PRO A 17 10.93 9.93 -9.94
N VAL A 18 11.59 11.08 -10.04
CA VAL A 18 11.54 12.14 -9.01
C VAL A 18 10.16 12.81 -9.05
N VAL A 19 9.50 12.77 -10.21
CA VAL A 19 8.19 13.38 -10.45
C VAL A 19 7.07 12.36 -10.18
N TYR A 20 6.01 12.82 -9.54
CA TYR A 20 4.83 12.01 -9.27
C TYR A 20 3.98 11.81 -10.54
N TYR A 21 3.55 10.57 -10.80
CA TYR A 21 2.57 10.29 -11.85
C TYR A 21 1.19 10.78 -11.42
N ASP A 22 0.71 11.86 -12.01
CA ASP A 22 -0.49 12.58 -11.58
C ASP A 22 -1.62 12.46 -12.62
N SER A 23 -2.35 11.35 -12.59
CA SER A 23 -3.56 11.19 -13.42
C SER A 23 -4.78 11.84 -12.75
N ALA A 24 -5.85 12.04 -13.53
CA ALA A 24 -7.13 12.55 -13.00
C ALA A 24 -7.65 11.73 -11.80
N TYR A 25 -7.46 10.41 -11.82
CA TYR A 25 -7.78 9.52 -10.71
C TYR A 25 -6.94 9.84 -9.45
N HIS A 26 -5.63 10.04 -9.61
CA HIS A 26 -4.74 10.38 -8.49
C HIS A 26 -5.11 11.74 -7.88
N GLN A 27 -5.47 12.72 -8.71
CA GLN A 27 -5.94 14.05 -8.27
C GLN A 27 -7.25 13.96 -7.50
N GLN A 28 -8.18 13.11 -7.96
CA GLN A 28 -9.45 12.88 -7.26
C GLN A 28 -9.21 12.24 -5.90
N VAL A 29 -8.44 11.14 -5.82
CA VAL A 29 -8.13 10.49 -4.54
C VAL A 29 -7.39 11.43 -3.58
N PHE A 30 -6.47 12.26 -4.10
CA PHE A 30 -5.80 13.28 -3.31
C PHE A 30 -6.78 14.29 -2.72
N THR A 31 -7.75 14.75 -3.51
CA THR A 31 -8.79 15.69 -3.09
C THR A 31 -9.70 15.06 -2.03
N ASP A 32 -10.12 13.82 -2.24
CA ASP A 32 -10.97 13.07 -1.30
C ASP A 32 -10.24 12.81 0.01
N LEU A 33 -8.95 12.45 -0.03
CA LEU A 33 -8.12 12.26 1.15
C LEU A 33 -7.99 13.57 1.94
N LYS A 34 -7.74 14.70 1.27
CA LYS A 34 -7.67 16.02 1.90
C LYS A 34 -9.00 16.39 2.58
N ALA A 35 -10.13 16.16 1.89
CA ALA A 35 -11.46 16.40 2.44
C ALA A 35 -11.74 15.53 3.68
N ALA A 36 -11.40 14.24 3.61
CA ALA A 36 -11.55 13.31 4.73
C ALA A 36 -10.68 13.70 5.94
N ILE A 37 -9.43 14.13 5.72
CA ILE A 37 -8.56 14.64 6.79
C ILE A 37 -9.16 15.89 7.44
N SER A 38 -9.71 16.79 6.64
CA SER A 38 -10.33 18.02 7.14
C SER A 38 -11.61 17.75 7.96
N ALA A 39 -12.37 16.72 7.58
CA ALA A 39 -13.55 16.26 8.32
C ALA A 39 -13.19 15.64 9.68
N GLY A 40 -11.99 15.12 9.84
CA GLY A 40 -11.49 14.50 11.07
C GLY A 40 -11.91 13.04 11.24
N GLY A 41 -11.47 12.43 12.35
CA GLY A 41 -11.77 11.03 12.65
C GLY A 41 -10.69 10.07 12.19
N ILE A 42 -11.09 8.88 11.75
CA ILE A 42 -10.18 7.87 11.18
C ILE A 42 -10.36 7.85 9.67
N VAL A 43 -9.28 8.01 8.95
CA VAL A 43 -9.22 7.89 7.48
C VAL A 43 -8.34 6.70 7.14
N ALA A 44 -8.90 5.69 6.52
CA ALA A 44 -8.18 4.51 6.07
C ALA A 44 -7.93 4.58 4.56
N LEU A 45 -6.66 4.70 4.16
CA LEU A 45 -6.22 4.63 2.77
C LEU A 45 -5.78 3.19 2.48
N THR A 46 -6.58 2.45 1.73
CA THR A 46 -6.31 1.04 1.45
C THR A 46 -5.96 0.81 -0.02
N GLY A 47 -5.04 -0.10 -0.29
CA GLY A 47 -4.65 -0.45 -1.65
C GLY A 47 -3.61 -1.57 -1.67
N VAL A 48 -3.48 -2.24 -2.80
CA VAL A 48 -2.56 -3.37 -2.94
C VAL A 48 -1.09 -2.96 -2.73
N VAL A 49 -0.24 -3.94 -2.44
CA VAL A 49 1.22 -3.71 -2.30
C VAL A 49 1.77 -3.10 -3.60
N GLY A 50 2.56 -2.05 -3.46
CA GLY A 50 3.20 -1.38 -4.59
C GLY A 50 2.29 -0.47 -5.41
N SER A 51 1.04 -0.18 -4.95
CA SER A 51 0.13 0.75 -5.64
C SER A 51 0.55 2.23 -5.56
N GLY A 52 1.51 2.59 -4.68
CA GLY A 52 1.97 3.97 -4.49
C GLY A 52 1.36 4.71 -3.30
N LYS A 53 0.72 4.01 -2.34
CA LYS A 53 0.13 4.63 -1.13
C LYS A 53 1.10 5.50 -0.36
N THR A 54 2.30 4.99 -0.09
CA THR A 54 3.36 5.71 0.63
C THR A 54 3.72 7.03 -0.07
N VAL A 55 3.81 7.00 -1.40
CA VAL A 55 4.11 8.20 -2.21
C VAL A 55 2.95 9.21 -2.12
N LEU A 56 1.70 8.73 -2.20
CA LEU A 56 0.51 9.58 -2.03
C LEU A 56 0.45 10.20 -0.63
N LEU A 57 0.78 9.42 0.42
CA LEU A 57 0.86 9.95 1.79
C LEU A 57 1.94 11.01 1.93
N ALA A 58 3.14 10.76 1.44
CA ALA A 58 4.25 11.73 1.50
C ALA A 58 3.86 13.04 0.80
N ARG A 59 3.20 12.96 -0.36
CA ARG A 59 2.67 14.13 -1.08
C ARG A 59 1.60 14.87 -0.26
N MET A 60 0.70 14.15 0.38
CA MET A 60 -0.33 14.74 1.25
C MET A 60 0.27 15.44 2.45
N GLN A 61 1.21 14.79 3.13
CA GLN A 61 1.93 15.35 4.28
C GLN A 61 2.66 16.65 3.89
N HIS A 62 3.37 16.64 2.76
CA HIS A 62 4.05 17.83 2.24
C HIS A 62 3.06 18.97 1.99
N HIS A 63 1.96 18.69 1.29
CA HIS A 63 0.91 19.67 1.01
C HIS A 63 0.28 20.26 2.29
N LEU A 64 0.03 19.42 3.31
CA LEU A 64 -0.53 19.89 4.57
C LEU A 64 0.46 20.73 5.37
N ARG A 65 1.77 20.40 5.35
CA ARG A 65 2.83 21.19 5.98
C ARG A 65 2.97 22.56 5.32
N GLU A 66 2.99 22.61 3.97
CA GLU A 66 3.02 23.89 3.23
C GLU A 66 1.80 24.76 3.52
N GLY A 67 0.61 24.14 3.62
CA GLY A 67 -0.63 24.85 3.95
C GLY A 67 -0.68 25.41 5.37
N GLY A 68 0.10 24.84 6.30
CA GLY A 68 0.27 25.31 7.67
C GLY A 68 -1.00 25.34 8.54
N GLN A 69 -2.12 24.80 8.05
CA GLN A 69 -3.43 24.80 8.75
C GLN A 69 -3.63 23.58 9.67
N ILE A 70 -2.86 22.52 9.44
CA ILE A 70 -2.93 21.23 10.16
C ILE A 70 -1.52 20.90 10.62
N GLU A 71 -1.39 20.45 11.87
CA GLU A 71 -0.14 19.95 12.41
C GLU A 71 0.04 18.49 11.99
N VAL A 72 1.11 18.21 11.26
CA VAL A 72 1.38 16.89 10.67
C VAL A 72 2.35 16.11 11.55
N CYS A 73 1.88 15.00 12.09
CA CYS A 73 2.67 14.07 12.90
C CYS A 73 2.84 12.74 12.15
N GLU A 74 3.99 12.10 12.34
CA GLU A 74 4.32 10.84 11.70
C GLU A 74 4.74 9.78 12.71
N SER A 75 4.33 8.54 12.46
CA SER A 75 4.86 7.40 13.20
C SER A 75 6.19 6.97 12.56
N LEU A 76 7.32 7.40 13.13
CA LEU A 76 8.67 7.03 12.68
C LEU A 76 9.12 5.64 13.18
N VAL A 77 8.20 4.70 13.39
CA VAL A 77 8.56 3.38 13.89
C VAL A 77 8.95 2.48 12.72
N PHE A 78 10.24 2.10 12.64
CA PHE A 78 10.78 1.22 11.61
C PHE A 78 10.24 -0.23 11.68
N ASP A 79 9.76 -0.68 12.84
CA ASP A 79 9.18 -2.02 13.02
C ASP A 79 7.70 -1.89 13.38
N VAL A 80 6.84 -1.91 12.36
CA VAL A 80 5.39 -1.70 12.51
C VAL A 80 4.74 -2.81 13.36
N GLN A 81 5.28 -4.02 13.37
CA GLN A 81 4.78 -5.12 14.21
C GLN A 81 4.93 -4.85 15.71
N ARG A 82 5.85 -3.95 16.09
CA ARG A 82 6.08 -3.50 17.47
C ARG A 82 5.40 -2.18 17.80
N VAL A 83 4.64 -1.60 16.87
CA VAL A 83 3.91 -0.35 17.12
C VAL A 83 2.83 -0.58 18.16
N THR A 84 3.01 0.01 19.31
CA THR A 84 2.04 0.03 20.40
C THR A 84 1.40 1.42 20.51
N LEU A 85 0.28 1.52 21.22
CA LEU A 85 -0.30 2.83 21.54
C LEU A 85 0.72 3.75 22.24
N SER A 86 1.61 3.19 23.08
CA SER A 86 2.64 3.96 23.79
C SER A 86 3.65 4.56 22.84
N THR A 87 4.10 3.82 21.82
CA THR A 87 5.03 4.34 20.81
C THR A 87 4.39 5.44 19.96
N LEU A 88 3.11 5.30 19.61
CA LEU A 88 2.36 6.32 18.87
C LEU A 88 2.11 7.59 19.68
N LYS A 89 1.80 7.45 20.98
CA LYS A 89 1.69 8.59 21.90
C LYS A 89 3.01 9.33 22.04
N LEU A 90 4.12 8.60 22.07
CA LEU A 90 5.46 9.16 22.14
C LEU A 90 5.82 9.93 20.86
N ALA A 91 5.56 9.36 19.68
CA ALA A 91 5.73 10.04 18.41
C ALA A 91 4.93 11.36 18.36
N LEU A 92 3.62 11.29 18.65
CA LEU A 92 2.77 12.50 18.76
C LEU A 92 3.33 13.53 19.73
N TYR A 93 3.85 13.11 20.86
CA TYR A 93 4.42 14.04 21.83
C TYR A 93 5.64 14.75 21.26
N TYR A 94 6.61 14.01 20.72
CA TYR A 94 7.84 14.62 20.19
C TYR A 94 7.59 15.51 18.99
N ASP A 95 6.62 15.18 18.14
CA ASP A 95 6.25 16.03 17.00
C ASP A 95 5.58 17.35 17.45
N LEU A 96 4.85 17.36 18.58
CA LEU A 96 4.09 18.50 19.06
C LEU A 96 4.80 19.27 20.21
N ALA A 97 5.76 18.63 20.87
CA ALA A 97 6.49 19.23 22.00
C ALA A 97 7.44 20.33 21.51
N THR A 98 7.66 21.28 22.41
CA THR A 98 8.67 22.32 22.27
C THR A 98 9.78 22.11 23.31
N GLU A 99 10.92 22.78 23.17
CA GLU A 99 12.03 22.71 24.13
C GLU A 99 11.61 22.93 25.59
N LYS A 100 10.49 23.63 25.82
CA LYS A 100 9.94 23.90 27.15
C LYS A 100 9.20 22.72 27.79
N ASP A 101 8.86 21.71 27.04
CA ASP A 101 8.01 20.60 27.51
C ASP A 101 8.83 19.45 28.15
N GLY A 102 10.13 19.39 27.90
CA GLY A 102 11.03 18.36 28.43
C GLY A 102 10.75 16.95 27.91
N ASP A 103 11.54 15.97 28.35
CA ASP A 103 11.34 14.58 27.95
C ASP A 103 10.22 13.90 28.73
N ILE A 104 9.42 13.09 28.04
CA ILE A 104 8.47 12.20 28.70
C ILE A 104 9.21 10.97 29.23
N THR A 105 9.68 11.05 30.45
CA THR A 105 10.21 9.89 31.17
C THR A 105 9.30 9.56 32.34
N GLY A 106 8.92 8.30 32.52
CA GLY A 106 8.23 7.86 33.71
C GLY A 106 6.94 7.07 33.51
N LYS A 107 6.03 7.12 34.49
CA LYS A 107 4.81 6.32 34.51
C LYS A 107 3.87 6.67 33.34
N PRO A 108 3.16 5.69 32.73
CA PRO A 108 2.26 5.88 31.60
C PRO A 108 1.24 7.02 31.77
N GLU A 109 0.73 7.20 32.99
CA GLU A 109 -0.24 8.25 33.32
C GLU A 109 0.34 9.67 33.20
N LYS A 110 1.61 9.86 33.58
CA LYS A 110 2.30 11.15 33.43
C LYS A 110 2.52 11.47 31.95
N SER A 111 2.91 10.49 31.16
CA SER A 111 3.08 10.61 29.71
C SER A 111 1.76 10.97 29.01
N GLU A 112 0.63 10.36 29.42
CA GLU A 112 -0.68 10.66 28.85
C GLU A 112 -1.12 12.09 29.18
N ARG A 113 -0.90 12.55 30.41
CA ARG A 113 -1.21 13.94 30.83
C ARG A 113 -0.34 14.97 30.10
N ALA A 114 0.95 14.68 29.93
CA ALA A 114 1.87 15.53 29.18
C ALA A 114 1.45 15.66 27.70
N LEU A 115 1.16 14.53 27.04
CA LEU A 115 0.66 14.52 25.65
C LEU A 115 -0.63 15.35 25.54
N MET A 116 -1.61 15.13 26.42
CA MET A 116 -2.87 15.88 26.39
C MET A 116 -2.65 17.38 26.58
N LYS A 117 -1.73 17.79 27.43
CA LYS A 117 -1.38 19.20 27.63
C LYS A 117 -0.79 19.82 26.36
N VAL A 118 0.12 19.11 25.69
CA VAL A 118 0.73 19.59 24.45
C VAL A 118 -0.31 19.67 23.33
N MET A 119 -1.17 18.66 23.18
CA MET A 119 -2.26 18.67 22.21
C MET A 119 -3.27 19.80 22.44
N GLN A 120 -3.63 20.09 23.68
CA GLN A 120 -4.54 21.21 24.03
C GLN A 120 -3.92 22.58 23.73
N ARG A 121 -2.60 22.72 23.86
CA ARG A 121 -1.88 23.94 23.50
C ARG A 121 -1.81 24.13 21.98
N CYS A 122 -1.82 23.05 21.22
CA CYS A 122 -1.86 23.11 19.77
C CYS A 122 -3.23 23.62 19.30
N GLN A 123 -3.27 24.82 18.75
CA GLN A 123 -4.52 25.44 18.28
C GLN A 123 -4.98 24.88 16.93
N LYS A 124 -4.08 24.23 16.18
CA LYS A 124 -4.37 23.63 14.90
C LYS A 124 -4.92 22.21 15.07
N PRO A 125 -5.75 21.72 14.11
CA PRO A 125 -6.04 20.31 14.01
C PRO A 125 -4.75 19.50 13.84
N ILE A 126 -4.68 18.34 14.47
CA ILE A 126 -3.52 17.43 14.43
C ILE A 126 -3.87 16.26 13.53
N CYS A 127 -2.97 15.88 12.63
CA CYS A 127 -3.10 14.73 11.76
C CYS A 127 -1.94 13.77 11.97
N LEU A 128 -2.21 12.57 12.49
CA LEU A 128 -1.20 11.52 12.66
C LEU A 128 -1.29 10.54 11.48
N PHE A 129 -0.18 10.40 10.76
CA PHE A 129 -0.04 9.44 9.66
C PHE A 129 0.63 8.17 10.16
N ILE A 130 0.04 7.02 9.82
CA ILE A 130 0.56 5.68 10.12
C ILE A 130 0.53 4.89 8.82
N ASP A 131 1.69 4.69 8.22
CA ASP A 131 1.83 3.80 7.08
C ASP A 131 1.93 2.34 7.55
N ASP A 132 1.67 1.39 6.65
CA ASP A 132 1.63 -0.05 6.93
C ASP A 132 0.75 -0.43 8.14
N ALA A 133 -0.33 0.33 8.37
CA ALA A 133 -1.24 0.13 9.49
C ALA A 133 -1.94 -1.24 9.51
N HIS A 134 -1.83 -2.03 8.44
CA HIS A 134 -2.31 -3.40 8.36
C HIS A 134 -1.53 -4.37 9.27
N ASP A 135 -0.34 -3.99 9.73
CA ASP A 135 0.47 -4.75 10.69
C ASP A 135 0.19 -4.38 12.16
N LEU A 136 -0.64 -3.35 12.39
CA LEU A 136 -1.04 -2.98 13.74
C LEU A 136 -1.88 -4.08 14.39
N HIS A 137 -1.54 -4.40 15.63
CA HIS A 137 -2.34 -5.32 16.42
C HIS A 137 -3.75 -4.76 16.67
N GLY A 138 -4.79 -5.59 16.62
CA GLY A 138 -6.18 -5.16 16.81
C GLY A 138 -6.43 -4.41 18.13
N GLN A 139 -5.65 -4.68 19.19
CA GLN A 139 -5.69 -3.90 20.43
C GLN A 139 -5.18 -2.47 20.25
N THR A 140 -4.16 -2.27 19.41
CA THR A 140 -3.63 -0.94 19.11
C THR A 140 -4.66 -0.11 18.32
N LEU A 141 -5.35 -0.72 17.35
CA LEU A 141 -6.44 -0.05 16.60
C LEU A 141 -7.58 0.40 17.53
N ARG A 142 -8.01 -0.46 18.47
CA ARG A 142 -9.01 -0.09 19.49
C ARG A 142 -8.53 1.05 20.40
N ALA A 143 -7.29 0.99 20.83
CA ALA A 143 -6.72 2.00 21.70
C ALA A 143 -6.54 3.36 20.99
N LEU A 144 -6.25 3.37 19.69
CA LEU A 144 -6.24 4.58 18.86
C LEU A 144 -7.62 5.24 18.78
N LYS A 145 -8.69 4.45 18.61
CA LYS A 145 -10.06 4.98 18.66
C LYS A 145 -10.36 5.65 20.00
N GLN A 146 -10.08 4.95 21.11
CA GLN A 146 -10.29 5.52 22.45
C GLN A 146 -9.49 6.81 22.66
N MET A 147 -8.28 6.89 22.11
CA MET A 147 -7.47 8.09 22.13
C MET A 147 -8.15 9.22 21.35
N LEU A 148 -8.68 8.95 20.16
CA LEU A 148 -9.42 9.93 19.36
C LEU A 148 -10.64 10.48 20.11
N GLU A 149 -11.43 9.61 20.74
CA GLU A 149 -12.59 10.02 21.53
C GLU A 149 -12.24 10.87 22.74
N LYS A 150 -11.20 10.46 23.48
CA LYS A 150 -10.71 11.21 24.65
C LYS A 150 -10.19 12.60 24.28
N THR A 151 -9.49 12.71 23.14
CA THR A 151 -8.96 13.99 22.64
C THR A 151 -10.08 14.90 22.18
N GLY A 152 -11.07 14.37 21.44
CA GLY A 152 -12.23 15.12 20.98
C GLY A 152 -13.07 15.70 22.13
N ARG A 153 -13.31 14.93 23.19
CA ARG A 153 -14.02 15.41 24.40
C ARG A 153 -13.31 16.56 25.11
N ARG A 154 -12.01 16.73 24.87
CA ARG A 154 -11.18 17.81 25.48
C ARG A 154 -10.94 18.99 24.53
N GLY A 155 -11.63 19.01 23.39
CA GLY A 155 -11.57 20.11 22.42
C GLY A 155 -10.39 20.06 21.44
N SER A 156 -9.52 19.04 21.52
CA SER A 156 -8.45 18.85 20.54
C SER A 156 -8.98 18.08 19.35
N ARG A 157 -8.68 18.55 18.13
CA ARG A 157 -9.06 17.87 16.88
C ARG A 157 -7.90 17.00 16.40
N LEU A 158 -8.04 15.67 16.57
CA LEU A 158 -7.09 14.67 16.09
C LEU A 158 -7.71 13.91 14.91
N THR A 159 -6.97 13.77 13.82
CA THR A 159 -7.28 12.90 12.70
C THR A 159 -6.22 11.81 12.62
N LEU A 160 -6.63 10.58 12.40
CA LEU A 160 -5.74 9.45 12.19
C LEU A 160 -5.82 9.01 10.73
N VAL A 161 -4.72 9.05 10.00
CA VAL A 161 -4.62 8.51 8.63
C VAL A 161 -3.87 7.19 8.69
N LEU A 162 -4.58 6.11 8.39
CA LEU A 162 -4.07 4.73 8.41
C LEU A 162 -3.94 4.24 6.97
N ALA A 163 -2.71 4.08 6.47
CA ALA A 163 -2.52 3.47 5.17
C ALA A 163 -2.14 2.00 5.30
N GLY A 164 -2.63 1.16 4.40
CA GLY A 164 -2.33 -0.27 4.46
C GLY A 164 -2.92 -1.08 3.30
N HIS A 165 -2.80 -2.39 3.42
CA HIS A 165 -3.37 -3.32 2.46
C HIS A 165 -4.91 -3.31 2.52
N PRO A 166 -5.61 -3.80 1.49
CA PRO A 166 -7.08 -3.90 1.48
C PRO A 166 -7.64 -4.68 2.69
N ARG A 167 -6.86 -5.62 3.25
CA ARG A 167 -7.18 -6.31 4.50
C ARG A 167 -7.48 -5.35 5.65
N LEU A 168 -6.84 -4.20 5.74
CA LEU A 168 -7.08 -3.19 6.78
C LEU A 168 -8.56 -2.80 6.85
N LYS A 169 -9.26 -2.73 5.71
CA LYS A 169 -10.71 -2.48 5.64
C LYS A 169 -11.51 -3.54 6.40
N HIS A 170 -11.11 -4.81 6.29
CA HIS A 170 -11.74 -5.93 7.00
C HIS A 170 -11.42 -5.90 8.49
N ASP A 171 -10.18 -5.61 8.85
CA ASP A 171 -9.76 -5.53 10.26
C ASP A 171 -10.47 -4.38 11.01
N LEU A 172 -10.76 -3.27 10.32
CA LEU A 172 -11.54 -2.15 10.87
C LEU A 172 -13.04 -2.46 11.01
N ARG A 173 -13.58 -3.41 10.24
CA ARG A 173 -15.00 -3.82 10.25
C ARG A 173 -15.31 -5.00 11.18
N ARG A 174 -14.30 -5.70 11.74
CA ARG A 174 -14.54 -6.81 12.67
C ARG A 174 -15.33 -6.36 13.90
N PRO A 175 -16.15 -7.23 14.56
CA PRO A 175 -16.99 -6.87 15.71
C PRO A 175 -16.24 -6.13 16.81
N ALA A 176 -14.98 -6.49 17.05
CA ALA A 176 -14.08 -5.75 17.94
C ALA A 176 -13.71 -4.34 17.42
N GLY A 177 -13.98 -4.06 16.15
CA GLY A 177 -13.73 -2.79 15.45
C GLY A 177 -15.00 -2.13 14.91
N GLU A 178 -16.21 -2.75 15.05
CA GLU A 178 -17.46 -2.20 14.50
C GLU A 178 -17.73 -0.78 14.94
N GLU A 179 -17.53 -0.49 16.20
CA GLU A 179 -17.62 0.87 16.69
C GLU A 179 -16.55 1.80 16.10
N THR A 180 -15.35 1.28 15.74
CA THR A 180 -14.30 2.01 15.04
C THR A 180 -14.66 2.20 13.57
N GLY A 181 -15.22 1.18 12.92
CA GLY A 181 -15.68 1.21 11.54
C GLY A 181 -16.74 2.25 11.26
N ALA A 182 -17.68 2.46 12.20
CA ALA A 182 -18.77 3.44 12.05
C ALA A 182 -18.30 4.90 11.94
N ARG A 183 -17.06 5.20 12.34
CA ARG A 183 -16.45 6.55 12.28
C ARG A 183 -15.24 6.60 11.36
N THR A 184 -15.05 5.61 10.51
CA THR A 184 -13.90 5.49 9.62
C THR A 184 -14.32 5.78 8.19
N THR A 185 -13.68 6.77 7.57
CA THR A 185 -13.75 6.97 6.12
C THR A 185 -12.72 6.07 5.46
N VAL A 186 -13.17 5.18 4.57
CA VAL A 186 -12.29 4.27 3.82
C VAL A 186 -12.17 4.78 2.40
N LEU A 187 -10.94 5.05 1.97
CA LEU A 187 -10.57 5.40 0.61
C LEU A 187 -9.78 4.25 0.01
N GLU A 188 -10.23 3.75 -1.12
CA GLU A 188 -9.54 2.68 -1.85
C GLU A 188 -8.64 3.30 -2.93
N PHE A 189 -7.35 2.96 -2.89
CA PHE A 189 -6.37 3.45 -3.84
C PHE A 189 -5.91 2.32 -4.76
N GLU A 190 -6.42 2.34 -5.98
CA GLU A 190 -6.15 1.35 -7.01
C GLU A 190 -4.81 1.59 -7.75
N GLY A 191 -4.14 2.71 -7.44
CA GLY A 191 -2.88 3.08 -8.08
C GLY A 191 -3.07 3.39 -9.56
N ILE A 192 -2.39 2.63 -10.42
CA ILE A 192 -2.43 2.82 -11.88
C ILE A 192 -3.34 1.82 -12.59
N GLN A 193 -4.28 1.19 -11.91
CA GLN A 193 -5.17 0.19 -12.51
C GLN A 193 -5.90 0.78 -13.74
N GLY A 194 -5.86 0.05 -14.86
CA GLY A 194 -6.38 0.51 -16.15
C GLY A 194 -5.52 1.56 -16.87
N GLN A 195 -4.41 1.99 -16.27
CA GLN A 195 -3.51 3.02 -16.82
C GLN A 195 -2.06 2.51 -17.00
N GLN A 196 -1.83 1.21 -16.90
CA GLN A 196 -0.48 0.61 -16.90
C GLN A 196 0.32 1.01 -18.14
N ARG A 197 -0.28 0.94 -19.32
CA ARG A 197 0.36 1.36 -20.57
C ARG A 197 0.82 2.83 -20.51
N ARG A 198 -0.07 3.72 -20.07
CA ARG A 198 0.24 5.16 -19.95
C ARG A 198 1.34 5.39 -18.91
N TYR A 199 1.30 4.66 -17.81
CA TYR A 199 2.33 4.76 -16.78
C TYR A 199 3.70 4.29 -17.28
N ILE A 200 3.78 3.16 -17.99
CA ILE A 200 5.05 2.67 -18.58
C ILE A 200 5.61 3.70 -19.56
N THR A 201 4.79 4.19 -20.47
CA THR A 201 5.22 5.21 -21.44
C THR A 201 5.73 6.47 -20.74
N TRP A 202 4.97 6.99 -19.78
CA TRP A 202 5.36 8.14 -18.97
C TRP A 202 6.69 7.90 -18.22
N LEU A 203 6.88 6.70 -17.64
CA LEU A 203 8.10 6.34 -16.92
C LEU A 203 9.33 6.36 -17.84
N LEU A 204 9.21 5.84 -19.06
CA LEU A 204 10.27 5.86 -20.06
C LEU A 204 10.59 7.30 -20.51
N GLU A 205 9.57 8.11 -20.80
CA GLU A 205 9.70 9.52 -21.16
C GLU A 205 10.39 10.35 -20.06
N GLN A 206 10.06 10.10 -18.79
CA GLN A 206 10.73 10.77 -17.65
C GLN A 206 12.18 10.34 -17.51
N SER A 207 12.49 9.07 -17.75
CA SER A 207 13.83 8.51 -17.55
C SER A 207 14.74 8.74 -18.78
N ALA A 208 14.19 8.78 -19.99
CA ALA A 208 14.91 8.97 -21.25
C ALA A 208 14.23 10.05 -22.14
N PRO A 209 14.21 11.32 -21.73
CA PRO A 209 13.42 12.36 -22.41
C PRO A 209 13.90 12.66 -23.85
N ALA A 210 15.09 12.23 -24.22
CA ALA A 210 15.65 12.42 -25.57
C ALA A 210 15.43 11.23 -26.50
N VAL A 211 14.79 10.13 -26.03
CA VAL A 211 14.60 8.89 -26.78
C VAL A 211 13.11 8.57 -26.84
N ASP A 212 12.61 8.21 -28.02
CA ASP A 212 11.22 7.78 -28.16
C ASP A 212 10.99 6.43 -27.44
N ALA A 213 9.87 6.31 -26.72
CA ALA A 213 9.55 5.08 -26.00
C ALA A 213 9.50 3.84 -26.91
N GLY A 214 9.13 4.01 -28.18
CA GLY A 214 9.13 2.95 -29.20
C GLY A 214 10.53 2.48 -29.61
N GLU A 215 11.56 3.30 -29.42
CA GLU A 215 12.96 2.88 -29.60
C GLU A 215 13.49 2.06 -28.43
N ILE A 216 12.81 2.10 -27.27
CA ILE A 216 13.16 1.33 -26.07
C ILE A 216 12.38 0.02 -26.02
N LEU A 217 11.05 0.09 -26.23
CA LEU A 217 10.12 -1.05 -26.20
C LEU A 217 9.27 -1.07 -27.47
N THR A 218 9.08 -2.22 -28.08
CA THR A 218 8.09 -2.37 -29.15
C THR A 218 6.66 -2.18 -28.60
N ALA A 219 5.70 -1.83 -29.46
CA ALA A 219 4.30 -1.66 -29.06
C ALA A 219 3.71 -2.95 -28.43
N GLU A 220 4.09 -4.10 -28.98
CA GLU A 220 3.67 -5.42 -28.50
C GLU A 220 4.28 -5.75 -27.12
N ALA A 221 5.56 -5.40 -26.90
CA ALA A 221 6.23 -5.57 -25.61
C ALA A 221 5.59 -4.68 -24.54
N LEU A 222 5.28 -3.43 -24.88
CA LEU A 222 4.58 -2.49 -24.03
C LEU A 222 3.18 -3.01 -23.63
N GLU A 223 2.43 -3.54 -24.59
CA GLU A 223 1.09 -4.10 -24.35
C GLU A 223 1.14 -5.34 -23.47
N LEU A 224 2.12 -6.23 -23.71
CA LEU A 224 2.35 -7.42 -22.88
C LEU A 224 2.66 -7.06 -21.42
N LEU A 225 3.54 -6.08 -21.20
CA LEU A 225 3.86 -5.57 -19.86
C LEU A 225 2.63 -4.96 -19.18
N ALA A 226 1.89 -4.12 -19.89
CA ALA A 226 0.68 -3.48 -19.37
C ALA A 226 -0.41 -4.48 -18.97
N LYS A 227 -0.52 -5.61 -19.70
CA LYS A 227 -1.46 -6.69 -19.39
C LYS A 227 -1.04 -7.54 -18.18
N ARG A 228 0.27 -7.74 -17.98
CA ARG A 228 0.80 -8.69 -16.98
C ARG A 228 1.15 -7.99 -15.66
N LEU A 229 1.53 -6.73 -15.68
CA LEU A 229 1.95 -5.95 -14.52
C LEU A 229 0.83 -5.02 -14.07
N THR A 230 0.58 -4.97 -12.76
CA THR A 230 -0.58 -4.26 -12.21
C THR A 230 -0.23 -3.05 -11.35
N THR A 231 0.99 -2.99 -10.79
CA THR A 231 1.38 -1.91 -9.88
C THR A 231 2.65 -1.19 -10.34
N PRO A 232 2.85 0.08 -9.97
CA PRO A 232 4.08 0.81 -10.21
C PRO A 232 5.33 0.01 -9.81
N LEU A 233 5.35 -0.52 -8.60
CA LEU A 233 6.48 -1.29 -8.09
C LEU A 233 6.82 -2.51 -8.96
N GLN A 234 5.80 -3.25 -9.44
CA GLN A 234 6.02 -4.35 -10.36
C GLN A 234 6.61 -3.89 -11.69
N ILE A 235 6.04 -2.81 -12.25
CA ILE A 235 6.49 -2.26 -13.52
C ILE A 235 7.96 -1.84 -13.43
N GLU A 236 8.33 -1.03 -12.44
CA GLU A 236 9.71 -0.59 -12.24
C GLU A 236 10.68 -1.75 -12.05
N HIS A 237 10.29 -2.74 -11.24
CA HIS A 237 11.12 -3.92 -10.99
C HIS A 237 11.34 -4.76 -12.26
N TYR A 238 10.27 -5.13 -12.96
CA TYR A 238 10.39 -5.99 -14.13
C TYR A 238 10.98 -5.26 -15.32
N LEU A 239 10.64 -3.99 -15.53
CA LEU A 239 11.21 -3.17 -16.58
C LEU A 239 12.73 -3.03 -16.40
N THR A 240 13.20 -2.79 -15.17
CA THR A 240 14.64 -2.77 -14.87
C THR A 240 15.32 -4.08 -15.27
N ARG A 241 14.74 -5.23 -14.89
CA ARG A 241 15.30 -6.55 -15.21
C ARG A 241 15.31 -6.84 -16.71
N ILE A 242 14.24 -6.47 -17.40
CA ILE A 242 14.11 -6.65 -18.85
C ILE A 242 15.13 -5.83 -19.61
N LEU A 243 15.32 -4.56 -19.23
CA LEU A 243 16.31 -3.68 -19.83
C LEU A 243 17.75 -4.16 -19.57
N GLU A 244 18.03 -4.71 -18.39
CA GLU A 244 19.34 -5.31 -18.08
C GLU A 244 19.61 -6.57 -18.94
N GLN A 245 18.57 -7.40 -19.19
CA GLN A 245 18.71 -8.55 -20.09
C GLN A 245 18.87 -8.11 -21.54
N ALA A 246 18.06 -7.15 -22.00
CA ALA A 246 18.13 -6.61 -23.36
C ALA A 246 19.53 -6.04 -23.65
N TYR A 247 20.11 -5.30 -22.72
CA TYR A 247 21.49 -4.83 -22.82
C TYR A 247 22.51 -5.96 -22.98
N ARG A 248 22.37 -7.05 -22.19
CA ARG A 248 23.26 -8.22 -22.28
C ARG A 248 23.19 -8.93 -23.64
N PHE A 249 22.00 -8.94 -24.25
CA PHE A 249 21.79 -9.55 -25.58
C PHE A 249 22.00 -8.57 -26.74
N GLY A 250 22.24 -7.27 -26.45
CA GLY A 250 22.34 -6.22 -27.47
C GLY A 250 21.05 -5.93 -28.20
N GLU A 251 19.91 -6.22 -27.56
CA GLU A 251 18.57 -6.06 -28.16
C GLU A 251 18.01 -4.67 -27.87
N LYS A 252 17.67 -3.91 -28.92
CA LYS A 252 17.00 -2.62 -28.87
C LYS A 252 16.27 -2.38 -30.21
N PRO A 253 14.94 -2.12 -30.21
CA PRO A 253 14.03 -2.09 -29.05
C PRO A 253 13.79 -3.49 -28.46
N VAL A 254 13.33 -3.51 -27.20
CA VAL A 254 12.96 -4.74 -26.51
C VAL A 254 11.69 -5.34 -27.12
N THR A 255 11.72 -6.65 -27.42
CA THR A 255 10.60 -7.37 -28.02
C THR A 255 9.85 -8.25 -27.01
N PRO A 256 8.63 -8.75 -27.32
CA PRO A 256 7.91 -9.69 -26.48
C PRO A 256 8.69 -10.97 -26.16
N ALA A 257 9.52 -11.45 -27.10
CA ALA A 257 10.32 -12.65 -26.94
C ALA A 257 11.30 -12.57 -25.76
N LEU A 258 11.77 -11.36 -25.43
CA LEU A 258 12.61 -11.12 -24.25
C LEU A 258 11.78 -10.89 -22.98
N VAL A 259 10.60 -10.27 -23.11
CA VAL A 259 9.71 -9.95 -21.98
C VAL A 259 9.12 -11.22 -21.38
N GLU A 260 8.55 -12.12 -22.18
CA GLU A 260 7.83 -13.30 -21.69
C GLU A 260 8.64 -14.20 -20.73
N PRO A 261 9.88 -14.59 -21.03
CA PRO A 261 10.66 -15.44 -20.13
C PRO A 261 11.15 -14.71 -18.88
N THR A 262 11.18 -13.38 -18.91
CA THR A 262 11.60 -12.56 -17.76
C THR A 262 10.48 -12.41 -16.73
N LEU A 263 9.23 -12.43 -17.17
CA LEU A 263 8.07 -12.37 -16.29
C LEU A 263 7.86 -13.72 -15.59
N ALA A 264 7.64 -13.70 -14.28
CA ALA A 264 7.28 -14.91 -13.55
C ALA A 264 5.96 -15.50 -14.10
N PRO A 265 5.90 -16.81 -14.37
CA PRO A 265 4.72 -17.44 -14.99
C PRO A 265 3.44 -17.30 -14.17
N ASP A 266 3.55 -17.25 -12.83
CA ASP A 266 2.42 -17.33 -11.92
C ASP A 266 2.10 -16.01 -11.20
N MET A 267 2.46 -14.86 -11.77
CA MET A 267 2.24 -13.55 -11.14
C MET A 267 0.77 -13.23 -10.83
N GLN A 268 -0.16 -13.84 -11.59
CA GLN A 268 -1.61 -13.69 -11.42
C GLN A 268 -2.24 -14.89 -10.71
N ALA A 269 -1.45 -15.85 -10.25
CA ALA A 269 -1.95 -16.98 -9.48
C ALA A 269 -2.60 -16.51 -8.17
N LEU A 270 -3.42 -17.38 -7.60
CA LEU A 270 -4.22 -17.09 -6.41
C LEU A 270 -3.37 -16.60 -5.22
N GLU A 271 -2.29 -17.31 -4.90
CA GLU A 271 -1.44 -16.98 -3.75
C GLU A 271 -0.73 -15.62 -3.89
N PRO A 272 -0.03 -15.28 -5.01
CA PRO A 272 0.52 -13.94 -5.22
C PRO A 272 -0.55 -12.84 -5.20
N THR A 273 -1.73 -13.10 -5.73
CA THR A 273 -2.84 -12.15 -5.71
C THR A 273 -3.30 -11.89 -4.28
N LEU A 274 -3.60 -12.91 -3.50
CA LEU A 274 -4.02 -12.78 -2.10
C LEU A 274 -2.95 -12.11 -1.25
N THR A 275 -1.67 -12.44 -1.49
CA THR A 275 -0.55 -11.79 -0.79
C THR A 275 -0.50 -10.27 -1.05
N ARG A 276 -0.74 -9.82 -2.28
CA ARG A 276 -0.80 -8.38 -2.60
C ARG A 276 -1.94 -7.64 -1.88
N TYR A 277 -3.02 -8.36 -1.57
CA TYR A 277 -4.13 -7.86 -0.76
C TYR A 277 -3.87 -7.92 0.75
N GLY A 278 -2.70 -8.44 1.19
CA GLY A 278 -2.30 -8.55 2.58
C GLY A 278 -2.77 -9.84 3.26
N TYR A 279 -3.18 -10.85 2.49
CA TYR A 279 -3.65 -12.13 3.01
C TYR A 279 -2.57 -13.21 2.91
N ASN A 280 -1.91 -13.49 4.02
CA ASN A 280 -1.08 -14.68 4.20
C ASN A 280 -1.92 -15.87 4.71
N VAL A 281 -1.30 -17.03 4.82
CA VAL A 281 -1.95 -18.28 5.28
C VAL A 281 -2.69 -18.10 6.61
N LYS A 282 -2.11 -17.38 7.57
CA LYS A 282 -2.72 -17.10 8.87
C LYS A 282 -3.97 -16.23 8.72
N ALA A 283 -3.87 -15.15 7.97
CA ALA A 283 -4.97 -14.23 7.75
C ALA A 283 -6.14 -14.88 7.00
N LEU A 284 -5.84 -15.74 6.02
CA LEU A 284 -6.85 -16.52 5.30
C LEU A 284 -7.50 -17.56 6.22
N SER A 285 -6.74 -18.22 7.07
CA SER A 285 -7.27 -19.15 8.09
C SER A 285 -8.27 -18.47 9.02
N GLU A 286 -7.95 -17.26 9.47
CA GLU A 286 -8.85 -16.45 10.30
C GLU A 286 -10.09 -15.95 9.56
N LEU A 287 -9.92 -15.52 8.30
CA LEU A 287 -11.02 -15.00 7.46
C LEU A 287 -12.02 -16.10 7.10
N LEU A 288 -11.52 -17.26 6.69
CA LEU A 288 -12.34 -18.38 6.21
C LEU A 288 -12.81 -19.31 7.36
N GLY A 289 -12.28 -19.13 8.57
CA GLY A 289 -12.62 -19.98 9.72
C GLY A 289 -12.13 -21.43 9.58
N ILE A 290 -11.04 -21.68 8.82
CA ILE A 290 -10.50 -23.01 8.53
C ILE A 290 -9.05 -23.15 9.04
N ARG A 291 -8.53 -24.38 9.10
CA ARG A 291 -7.16 -24.64 9.58
C ARG A 291 -6.12 -24.16 8.55
N GLN A 292 -4.97 -23.68 9.01
CA GLN A 292 -3.87 -23.25 8.15
C GLN A 292 -3.37 -24.34 7.17
N ALA A 293 -3.43 -25.62 7.58
CA ALA A 293 -3.09 -26.74 6.70
C ALA A 293 -4.04 -26.81 5.49
N GLU A 294 -5.32 -26.58 5.69
CA GLU A 294 -6.34 -26.56 4.65
C GLU A 294 -6.15 -25.34 3.71
N VAL A 295 -5.81 -24.17 4.27
CA VAL A 295 -5.44 -23.00 3.47
C VAL A 295 -4.25 -23.30 2.55
N ARG A 296 -3.19 -23.93 3.08
CA ARG A 296 -2.04 -24.32 2.27
C ARG A 296 -2.40 -25.32 1.16
N ALA A 297 -3.26 -26.30 1.45
CA ALA A 297 -3.76 -27.25 0.46
C ALA A 297 -4.61 -26.55 -0.61
N PHE A 298 -5.44 -25.58 -0.21
CA PHE A 298 -6.22 -24.75 -1.14
C PHE A 298 -5.33 -23.94 -2.09
N LEU A 299 -4.34 -23.23 -1.57
CA LEU A 299 -3.40 -22.42 -2.38
C LEU A 299 -2.57 -23.24 -3.35
N ARG A 300 -2.30 -24.50 -3.02
CA ARG A 300 -1.58 -25.46 -3.88
C ARG A 300 -2.46 -26.25 -4.84
N GLY A 301 -3.78 -26.01 -4.86
CA GLY A 301 -4.72 -26.75 -5.69
C GLY A 301 -4.87 -28.23 -5.29
N GLN A 302 -4.62 -28.58 -4.00
CA GLN A 302 -4.62 -29.96 -3.50
C GLN A 302 -5.95 -30.37 -2.84
N LEU A 303 -6.95 -29.48 -2.84
CA LEU A 303 -8.28 -29.77 -2.33
C LEU A 303 -9.20 -30.38 -3.38
N PRO A 304 -10.20 -31.18 -2.97
CA PRO A 304 -11.27 -31.64 -3.86
C PRO A 304 -11.97 -30.46 -4.55
N PRO A 305 -12.42 -30.59 -5.81
CA PRO A 305 -13.01 -29.51 -6.61
C PRO A 305 -14.18 -28.79 -5.89
N GLY A 306 -15.07 -29.53 -5.24
CA GLY A 306 -16.21 -28.96 -4.50
C GLY A 306 -15.77 -28.08 -3.32
N ARG A 307 -14.75 -28.49 -2.58
CA ARG A 307 -14.21 -27.70 -1.46
C ARG A 307 -13.44 -26.49 -1.95
N THR A 308 -12.72 -26.62 -3.05
CA THR A 308 -12.04 -25.48 -3.72
C THR A 308 -13.05 -24.42 -4.15
N ALA A 309 -14.16 -24.82 -4.77
CA ALA A 309 -15.22 -23.92 -5.20
C ALA A 309 -15.89 -23.21 -3.99
N GLU A 310 -16.16 -23.92 -2.92
CA GLU A 310 -16.72 -23.35 -1.69
C GLU A 310 -15.82 -22.26 -1.09
N LEU A 311 -14.52 -22.55 -0.93
CA LEU A 311 -13.55 -21.57 -0.40
C LEU A 311 -13.37 -20.38 -1.34
N HIS A 312 -13.40 -20.60 -2.65
CA HIS A 312 -13.37 -19.54 -3.64
C HIS A 312 -14.59 -18.61 -3.53
N GLN A 313 -15.79 -19.18 -3.37
CA GLN A 313 -17.01 -18.39 -3.15
C GLN A 313 -16.97 -17.58 -1.85
N LEU A 314 -16.42 -18.14 -0.77
CA LEU A 314 -16.23 -17.43 0.49
C LEU A 314 -15.27 -16.23 0.33
N LEU A 315 -14.21 -16.37 -0.46
CA LEU A 315 -13.30 -15.26 -0.75
C LEU A 315 -13.97 -14.18 -1.58
N LEU A 316 -14.76 -14.55 -2.59
CA LEU A 316 -15.58 -13.60 -3.37
C LEU A 316 -16.59 -12.87 -2.50
N ALA A 317 -17.31 -13.58 -1.64
CA ALA A 317 -18.25 -13.00 -0.69
C ALA A 317 -17.56 -12.06 0.32
N ALA A 318 -16.31 -12.31 0.66
CA ALA A 318 -15.48 -11.40 1.45
C ALA A 318 -14.98 -10.19 0.66
N GLY A 319 -15.37 -10.03 -0.61
CA GLY A 319 -15.01 -8.88 -1.45
C GLY A 319 -13.60 -8.96 -2.03
N MET A 320 -13.04 -10.16 -2.17
CA MET A 320 -11.77 -10.35 -2.88
C MET A 320 -12.00 -10.20 -4.39
N PRO A 321 -11.23 -9.41 -5.12
CA PRO A 321 -11.32 -9.30 -6.57
C PRO A 321 -10.59 -10.47 -7.22
N LEU A 322 -11.19 -11.65 -7.09
CA LEU A 322 -10.75 -12.85 -7.76
C LEU A 322 -11.48 -12.94 -9.10
N SER A 323 -10.79 -13.33 -10.17
CA SER A 323 -11.45 -13.60 -11.44
C SER A 323 -12.42 -14.78 -11.26
N GLU A 324 -13.61 -14.71 -11.89
CA GLU A 324 -14.60 -15.80 -11.87
C GLU A 324 -14.07 -17.11 -12.49
N ARG A 325 -13.00 -17.04 -13.26
CA ARG A 325 -12.32 -18.18 -13.89
C ARG A 325 -10.94 -18.37 -13.25
N PHE A 326 -10.88 -19.06 -12.12
CA PHE A 326 -9.68 -19.82 -11.81
C PHE A 326 -9.78 -21.15 -12.57
N GLU A 327 -9.09 -21.26 -13.70
CA GLU A 327 -8.73 -22.56 -14.24
C GLU A 327 -7.94 -23.28 -13.13
N VAL A 328 -8.50 -24.37 -12.63
CA VAL A 328 -7.78 -25.30 -11.77
C VAL A 328 -6.61 -25.78 -12.63
N VAL A 329 -5.42 -25.27 -12.33
CA VAL A 329 -4.19 -25.76 -12.95
C VAL A 329 -4.10 -27.24 -12.57
N GLU A 330 -4.35 -28.11 -13.54
CA GLU A 330 -4.14 -29.54 -13.34
C GLU A 330 -2.68 -29.75 -12.84
N PRO A 331 -2.49 -30.55 -11.79
CA PRO A 331 -1.15 -30.82 -11.30
C PRO A 331 -0.32 -31.38 -12.44
N ARG A 332 0.75 -30.66 -12.82
CA ARG A 332 1.75 -31.19 -13.76
C ARG A 332 2.16 -32.56 -13.23
N ALA A 333 1.80 -33.61 -13.98
CA ALA A 333 2.26 -34.95 -13.72
C ALA A 333 3.80 -34.92 -13.61
N ALA A 334 4.29 -35.37 -12.48
CA ALA A 334 5.72 -35.55 -12.25
C ALA A 334 6.23 -36.48 -13.38
N ILE A 335 7.00 -35.91 -14.29
CA ILE A 335 7.77 -36.70 -15.26
C ILE A 335 8.84 -37.39 -14.42
N GLY A 336 8.72 -38.75 -14.34
CA GLY A 336 9.62 -39.64 -13.66
C GLY A 336 11.00 -39.74 -14.32
#